data_fa12d75a23488a0574dd129669ce024a
#
_entry.id   fa12d75a23488a0574dd129669ce024a
#
_cell.length_a   1.000
_cell.length_b   1.000
_cell.length_c   1.000
_cell.angle_alpha   90.00
_cell.angle_beta   90.00
_cell.angle_gamma   90.00
#
_symmetry.space_group_name_H-M   'P 1'
#
loop_
_entity.id
_entity.type
_entity.pdbx_description
1 polymer ?
#
loop_
_entity_poly.entity_id
_entity_poly.type
_entity_poly.pdbx_seq_one_letter_code
_entity_poly.pdbx_strand_id
1 'polypeptide(L)'
;MEVTKKKEREEQGQEGKKPGIDPAIIEELMKDYQRPEDLTGAGGILEELHKRLYERVLGAELTHYLGYAKGEAPKQEEGQRRENHRNGSSKKTLISEEGKLEIEVARDRSGEFEPQFIRKGQKRFGGFDTKIIAMYAQGMTVREIKRFLEEQYKVEVSTDLISTVTDSVLEDVIEWQNRPLEPMYPVVFFDALRVKIRDEGTVKNKAVYLALGIQRDGTKDVLGIWIQQSEGAKFWLGVMNELSHRGLKDILVAVIDG
;
A
#
# COMPACT_ATOMS: atom_id res chain seq x y z
N MET A 1 -22.97 1.36 45.84
CA MET A 1 -21.71 0.92 45.20
C MET A 1 -21.89 -0.15 44.11
N GLU A 2 -23.05 -0.77 43.97
CA GLU A 2 -23.31 -1.81 42.93
C GLU A 2 -23.85 -1.26 41.62
N VAL A 3 -24.46 -0.10 41.58
CA VAL A 3 -25.05 0.50 40.37
C VAL A 3 -23.98 1.11 39.43
N THR A 4 -22.86 1.53 39.98
CA THR A 4 -21.74 2.13 39.21
C THR A 4 -20.92 1.07 38.47
N LYS A 5 -20.80 -0.14 38.99
CA LYS A 5 -20.07 -1.25 38.35
C LYS A 5 -20.83 -1.92 37.21
N LYS A 6 -22.15 -1.71 37.13
CA LYS A 6 -22.97 -2.26 36.04
C LYS A 6 -22.92 -1.38 34.78
N LYS A 7 -22.77 -0.05 34.95
CA LYS A 7 -22.59 0.88 33.83
C LYS A 7 -21.21 0.77 33.16
N GLU A 8 -20.14 0.54 33.92
CA GLU A 8 -18.80 0.37 33.37
C GLU A 8 -18.59 -0.96 32.61
N ARG A 9 -19.43 -1.96 32.84
CA ARG A 9 -19.41 -3.22 32.05
C ARG A 9 -20.22 -3.16 30.75
N GLU A 10 -21.15 -2.23 30.63
CA GLU A 10 -21.94 -2.06 29.41
C GLU A 10 -21.22 -1.16 28.36
N GLU A 11 -20.27 -0.32 28.79
CA GLU A 11 -19.47 0.52 27.86
C GLU A 11 -18.23 -0.17 27.25
N GLN A 12 -17.80 -1.33 27.76
CA GLN A 12 -16.66 -2.09 27.21
C GLN A 12 -17.05 -3.16 26.18
N GLY A 13 -18.28 -3.21 25.73
CA GLY A 13 -18.83 -4.26 24.84
C GLY A 13 -19.15 -3.84 23.40
N GLN A 14 -18.79 -2.63 22.95
CA GLN A 14 -18.97 -2.21 21.56
C GLN A 14 -17.65 -2.00 20.83
N GLU A 15 -16.80 -3.02 20.80
CA GLU A 15 -15.94 -3.20 19.64
C GLU A 15 -16.84 -3.47 18.43
N GLY A 16 -16.86 -2.53 17.49
CA GLY A 16 -17.71 -2.57 16.31
C GLY A 16 -17.55 -3.88 15.55
N LYS A 17 -18.51 -4.77 15.72
CA LYS A 17 -18.60 -6.04 14.99
C LYS A 17 -18.61 -5.66 13.51
N LYS A 18 -17.52 -5.92 12.78
CA LYS A 18 -17.49 -5.74 11.32
C LYS A 18 -18.71 -6.45 10.76
N PRO A 19 -19.52 -5.81 9.90
CA PRO A 19 -20.68 -6.45 9.31
C PRO A 19 -20.22 -7.73 8.60
N GLY A 20 -20.65 -8.89 9.10
CA GLY A 20 -20.41 -10.17 8.46
C GLY A 20 -21.27 -10.27 7.20
N ILE A 21 -20.79 -10.98 6.18
CA ILE A 21 -21.61 -11.33 5.01
C ILE A 21 -22.61 -12.39 5.46
N ASP A 22 -23.89 -12.21 5.11
CA ASP A 22 -24.93 -13.20 5.41
C ASP A 22 -24.59 -14.54 4.72
N PRO A 23 -24.56 -15.67 5.44
CA PRO A 23 -24.31 -16.97 4.86
C PRO A 23 -25.21 -17.30 3.66
N ALA A 24 -26.46 -16.84 3.66
CA ALA A 24 -27.38 -17.05 2.55
C ALA A 24 -26.89 -16.42 1.23
N ILE A 25 -26.18 -15.28 1.30
CA ILE A 25 -25.58 -14.63 0.12
C ILE A 25 -24.43 -15.50 -0.41
N ILE A 26 -23.63 -16.08 0.48
CA ILE A 26 -22.53 -16.98 0.09
C ILE A 26 -23.08 -18.24 -0.58
N GLU A 27 -24.12 -18.84 -0.02
CA GLU A 27 -24.78 -20.01 -0.63
C GLU A 27 -25.34 -19.68 -2.01
N GLU A 28 -25.92 -18.49 -2.19
CA GLU A 28 -26.43 -18.05 -3.48
C GLU A 28 -25.34 -17.87 -4.52
N LEU A 29 -24.21 -17.25 -4.15
CA LEU A 29 -23.06 -17.06 -5.02
C LEU A 29 -22.40 -18.39 -5.41
N MET A 30 -22.48 -19.40 -4.54
CA MET A 30 -21.86 -20.70 -4.74
C MET A 30 -22.76 -21.72 -5.47
N LYS A 31 -23.99 -21.35 -5.85
CA LYS A 31 -24.93 -22.29 -6.52
C LYS A 31 -24.38 -22.92 -7.79
N ASP A 32 -23.63 -22.15 -8.58
CA ASP A 32 -23.08 -22.58 -9.86
C ASP A 32 -21.60 -23.01 -9.75
N TYR A 33 -21.05 -23.07 -8.53
CA TYR A 33 -19.67 -23.47 -8.31
C TYR A 33 -19.50 -24.98 -8.53
N GLN A 34 -18.57 -25.36 -9.40
CA GLN A 34 -18.23 -26.74 -9.69
C GLN A 34 -16.71 -27.01 -9.60
N ARG A 35 -15.89 -26.02 -9.93
CA ARG A 35 -14.43 -26.13 -10.01
C ARG A 35 -13.76 -24.92 -9.40
N PRO A 36 -12.50 -25.05 -8.90
CA PRO A 36 -11.75 -23.92 -8.34
C PRO A 36 -11.67 -22.70 -9.27
N GLU A 37 -11.59 -22.93 -10.58
CA GLU A 37 -11.53 -21.88 -11.60
C GLU A 37 -12.81 -21.04 -11.67
N ASP A 38 -13.97 -21.63 -11.33
CA ASP A 38 -15.25 -20.93 -11.29
C ASP A 38 -15.27 -19.87 -10.16
N LEU A 39 -14.45 -20.06 -9.11
CA LEU A 39 -14.29 -19.13 -8.00
C LEU A 39 -13.22 -18.08 -8.28
N THR A 40 -12.01 -18.50 -8.65
CA THR A 40 -10.79 -17.68 -8.72
C THR A 40 -10.27 -17.42 -10.13
N GLY A 41 -10.86 -18.07 -11.16
CA GLY A 41 -10.45 -17.91 -12.55
C GLY A 41 -10.90 -16.56 -13.15
N ALA A 42 -10.44 -16.29 -14.37
CA ALA A 42 -10.87 -15.14 -15.13
C ALA A 42 -12.38 -15.19 -15.38
N GLY A 43 -13.12 -14.14 -15.00
CA GLY A 43 -14.58 -14.11 -15.00
C GLY A 43 -15.24 -14.95 -13.89
N GLY A 44 -14.46 -15.41 -12.90
CA GLY A 44 -14.97 -16.17 -11.76
C GLY A 44 -15.77 -15.34 -10.77
N ILE A 45 -16.38 -16.03 -9.81
CA ILE A 45 -17.31 -15.44 -8.82
C ILE A 45 -16.65 -14.28 -8.06
N LEU A 46 -15.38 -14.41 -7.66
CA LEU A 46 -14.67 -13.36 -6.91
C LEU A 46 -14.46 -12.11 -7.77
N GLU A 47 -14.06 -12.28 -9.04
CA GLU A 47 -13.86 -11.14 -9.95
C GLU A 47 -15.17 -10.40 -10.19
N GLU A 48 -16.28 -11.12 -10.46
CA GLU A 48 -17.59 -10.51 -10.67
C GLU A 48 -18.10 -9.85 -9.38
N LEU A 49 -17.85 -10.44 -8.20
CA LEU A 49 -18.22 -9.87 -6.91
C LEU A 49 -17.47 -8.55 -6.66
N HIS A 50 -16.13 -8.52 -6.86
CA HIS A 50 -15.34 -7.31 -6.71
C HIS A 50 -15.82 -6.22 -7.68
N LYS A 51 -16.06 -6.56 -8.94
CA LYS A 51 -16.60 -5.65 -9.93
C LYS A 51 -17.91 -5.01 -9.46
N ARG A 52 -18.88 -5.82 -9.06
CA ARG A 52 -20.19 -5.34 -8.59
C ARG A 52 -20.09 -4.49 -7.33
N LEU A 53 -19.24 -4.87 -6.40
CA LEU A 53 -19.00 -4.07 -5.19
C LEU A 53 -18.41 -2.69 -5.53
N TYR A 54 -17.40 -2.63 -6.40
CA TYR A 54 -16.78 -1.37 -6.82
C TYR A 54 -17.75 -0.47 -7.57
N GLU A 55 -18.52 -1.02 -8.52
CA GLU A 55 -19.56 -0.29 -9.24
C GLU A 55 -20.65 0.22 -8.30
N ARG A 56 -21.01 -0.57 -7.27
CA ARG A 56 -22.00 -0.18 -6.26
C ARG A 56 -21.49 0.97 -5.39
N VAL A 57 -20.24 0.94 -4.95
CA VAL A 57 -19.60 2.02 -4.16
C VAL A 57 -19.57 3.30 -4.99
N LEU A 58 -19.07 3.24 -6.23
CA LEU A 58 -19.03 4.39 -7.14
C LEU A 58 -20.41 4.97 -7.43
N GLY A 59 -21.42 4.09 -7.58
CA GLY A 59 -22.81 4.50 -7.75
C GLY A 59 -23.39 5.18 -6.51
N ALA A 60 -23.02 4.73 -5.32
CA ALA A 60 -23.41 5.34 -4.05
C ALA A 60 -22.76 6.72 -3.83
N GLU A 61 -21.48 6.86 -4.17
CA GLU A 61 -20.78 8.15 -4.13
C GLU A 61 -21.46 9.18 -5.05
N LEU A 62 -21.80 8.78 -6.30
CA LEU A 62 -22.52 9.67 -7.21
C LEU A 62 -23.93 9.99 -6.71
N THR A 63 -24.62 9.03 -6.06
CA THR A 63 -25.92 9.28 -5.41
C THR A 63 -25.81 10.32 -4.32
N HIS A 64 -24.79 10.20 -3.48
CA HIS A 64 -24.53 11.15 -2.41
C HIS A 64 -24.19 12.55 -2.96
N TYR A 65 -23.35 12.61 -3.98
CA TYR A 65 -22.95 13.86 -4.64
C TYR A 65 -24.14 14.59 -5.29
N LEU A 66 -25.00 13.86 -6.02
CA LEU A 66 -26.16 14.46 -6.69
C LEU A 66 -27.38 14.65 -5.77
N GLY A 67 -27.43 13.93 -4.64
CA GLY A 67 -28.53 13.98 -3.66
C GLY A 67 -29.81 13.26 -4.07
N TYR A 68 -29.77 12.36 -5.09
CA TYR A 68 -30.90 11.53 -5.49
C TYR A 68 -30.45 10.16 -6.06
N ALA A 69 -31.26 9.12 -5.92
CA ALA A 69 -30.92 7.77 -6.37
C ALA A 69 -31.09 7.58 -7.89
N LYS A 70 -30.50 6.50 -8.41
CA LYS A 70 -30.64 6.13 -9.82
C LYS A 70 -32.10 5.76 -10.10
N GLY A 71 -32.73 6.44 -11.08
CA GLY A 71 -34.13 6.24 -11.44
C GLY A 71 -35.12 7.19 -10.73
N GLU A 72 -34.64 7.98 -9.77
CA GLU A 72 -35.43 9.05 -9.14
C GLU A 72 -35.26 10.37 -9.88
N ALA A 73 -36.30 11.19 -9.89
CA ALA A 73 -36.18 12.57 -10.34
C ALA A 73 -35.48 13.41 -9.28
N PRO A 74 -34.60 14.37 -9.68
CA PRO A 74 -34.05 15.32 -8.74
C PRO A 74 -35.17 16.04 -7.99
N LYS A 75 -35.10 16.08 -6.65
CA LYS A 75 -36.04 16.89 -5.87
C LYS A 75 -35.86 18.34 -6.28
N GLN A 76 -36.88 18.90 -6.97
CA GLN A 76 -36.93 20.31 -7.32
C GLN A 76 -37.34 21.09 -6.07
N GLU A 77 -36.41 21.85 -5.50
CA GLU A 77 -36.80 23.00 -4.68
C GLU A 77 -37.21 24.11 -5.65
N GLU A 78 -38.38 24.68 -5.43
CA GLU A 78 -38.94 25.74 -6.29
C GLU A 78 -37.91 26.89 -6.43
N GLY A 79 -37.41 27.09 -7.65
CA GLY A 79 -36.53 28.18 -8.03
C GLY A 79 -35.05 27.84 -8.30
N GLN A 80 -34.58 26.63 -8.04
CA GLN A 80 -33.21 26.21 -8.40
C GLN A 80 -33.20 25.12 -9.47
N ARG A 81 -32.77 25.46 -10.69
CA ARG A 81 -32.36 24.44 -11.68
C ARG A 81 -31.05 23.81 -11.18
N ARG A 82 -31.07 22.55 -10.75
CA ARG A 82 -29.85 21.78 -10.60
C ARG A 82 -29.24 21.58 -11.98
N GLU A 83 -28.12 22.20 -12.23
CA GLU A 83 -27.41 22.16 -13.52
C GLU A 83 -26.79 20.77 -13.79
N ASN A 84 -26.61 19.92 -12.76
CA ASN A 84 -25.92 18.65 -12.87
C ASN A 84 -26.84 17.44 -12.63
N HIS A 85 -26.70 16.41 -13.48
CA HIS A 85 -27.46 15.16 -13.39
C HIS A 85 -26.64 13.96 -13.89
N ARG A 86 -27.13 12.74 -13.64
CA ARG A 86 -26.48 11.51 -14.10
C ARG A 86 -26.35 11.50 -15.62
N ASN A 87 -25.19 11.04 -16.10
CA ASN A 87 -24.88 10.98 -17.54
C ASN A 87 -24.30 9.61 -17.93
N GLY A 88 -25.04 8.55 -17.61
CA GLY A 88 -24.64 7.19 -17.93
C GLY A 88 -23.40 6.71 -17.16
N SER A 89 -22.69 5.76 -17.75
CA SER A 89 -21.44 5.18 -17.23
C SER A 89 -20.35 5.16 -18.30
N SER A 90 -19.11 5.00 -17.90
CA SER A 90 -17.98 4.74 -18.77
C SER A 90 -17.21 3.54 -18.28
N LYS A 91 -16.75 2.71 -19.21
CA LYS A 91 -15.87 1.58 -18.91
C LYS A 91 -14.49 2.07 -18.48
N LYS A 92 -13.95 1.44 -17.45
CA LYS A 92 -12.61 1.70 -16.92
C LYS A 92 -11.95 0.37 -16.59
N THR A 93 -10.75 0.16 -17.09
CA THR A 93 -9.94 -0.99 -16.71
C THR A 93 -9.04 -0.59 -15.55
N LEU A 94 -9.12 -1.36 -14.47
CA LEU A 94 -8.25 -1.25 -13.30
C LEU A 94 -7.33 -2.45 -13.24
N ILE A 95 -6.13 -2.23 -12.76
CA ILE A 95 -5.18 -3.28 -12.39
C ILE A 95 -5.27 -3.44 -10.88
N SER A 96 -5.71 -4.60 -10.43
CA SER A 96 -5.80 -4.98 -9.01
C SER A 96 -4.78 -6.06 -8.65
N GLU A 97 -4.78 -6.49 -7.41
CA GLU A 97 -3.97 -7.62 -6.95
C GLU A 97 -4.33 -8.96 -7.63
N GLU A 98 -5.57 -9.11 -8.10
CA GLU A 98 -6.04 -10.33 -8.76
C GLU A 98 -5.92 -10.26 -10.29
N GLY A 99 -5.60 -9.10 -10.86
CA GLY A 99 -5.46 -8.93 -12.30
C GLY A 99 -6.17 -7.71 -12.86
N LYS A 100 -6.52 -7.77 -14.15
CA LYS A 100 -7.30 -6.70 -14.82
C LYS A 100 -8.77 -6.85 -14.50
N LEU A 101 -9.40 -5.79 -14.03
CA LEU A 101 -10.82 -5.70 -13.74
C LEU A 101 -11.46 -4.60 -14.60
N GLU A 102 -12.41 -4.94 -15.43
CA GLU A 102 -13.19 -3.96 -16.19
C GLU A 102 -14.47 -3.60 -15.41
N ILE A 103 -14.59 -2.34 -15.01
CA ILE A 103 -15.71 -1.80 -14.24
C ILE A 103 -16.43 -0.68 -15.00
N GLU A 104 -17.69 -0.45 -14.65
CA GLU A 104 -18.47 0.70 -15.08
C GLU A 104 -18.47 1.82 -14.03
N VAL A 105 -17.92 2.97 -14.41
CA VAL A 105 -17.87 4.16 -13.56
C VAL A 105 -19.01 5.09 -13.92
N ALA A 106 -19.93 5.31 -12.99
CA ALA A 106 -21.03 6.24 -13.16
C ALA A 106 -20.52 7.69 -13.30
N ARG A 107 -21.16 8.48 -14.17
CA ARG A 107 -20.76 9.85 -14.47
C ARG A 107 -21.90 10.84 -14.30
N ASP A 108 -21.54 12.07 -13.97
CA ASP A 108 -22.38 13.24 -14.02
C ASP A 108 -22.27 13.98 -15.37
N ARG A 109 -23.19 14.88 -15.66
CA ARG A 109 -23.21 15.63 -16.92
C ARG A 109 -22.17 16.75 -16.95
N SER A 110 -21.95 17.45 -15.83
CA SER A 110 -20.95 18.53 -15.75
C SER A 110 -19.51 18.00 -15.74
N GLY A 111 -19.31 16.72 -15.39
CA GLY A 111 -17.98 16.13 -15.26
C GLY A 111 -17.20 16.58 -14.03
N GLU A 112 -17.87 17.23 -13.07
CA GLU A 112 -17.26 17.75 -11.84
C GLU A 112 -17.18 16.71 -10.73
N PHE A 113 -18.00 15.64 -10.81
CA PHE A 113 -17.96 14.55 -9.83
C PHE A 113 -16.60 13.88 -9.81
N GLU A 114 -15.94 13.87 -8.67
CA GLU A 114 -14.71 13.15 -8.42
C GLU A 114 -14.92 12.00 -7.43
N PRO A 115 -14.91 10.74 -7.92
CA PRO A 115 -15.03 9.58 -7.04
C PRO A 115 -13.86 9.53 -6.07
N GLN A 116 -14.14 9.26 -4.79
CA GLN A 116 -13.13 9.11 -3.74
C GLN A 116 -12.51 7.70 -3.77
N PHE A 117 -13.36 6.69 -4.00
CA PHE A 117 -12.96 5.28 -3.99
C PHE A 117 -12.00 4.93 -5.13
N ILE A 118 -12.26 5.44 -6.35
CA ILE A 118 -11.39 5.26 -7.51
C ILE A 118 -11.28 6.59 -8.24
N ARG A 119 -10.20 7.31 -8.03
CA ARG A 119 -9.99 8.66 -8.57
C ARG A 119 -9.99 8.69 -10.10
N LYS A 120 -10.33 9.84 -10.68
CA LYS A 120 -10.15 10.07 -12.13
C LYS A 120 -8.70 9.81 -12.51
N GLY A 121 -8.47 9.12 -13.64
CA GLY A 121 -7.11 8.78 -14.12
C GLY A 121 -6.43 7.63 -13.39
N GLN A 122 -6.90 7.20 -12.22
CA GLN A 122 -6.33 6.05 -11.50
C GLN A 122 -6.55 4.77 -12.31
N LYS A 123 -5.46 4.08 -12.65
CA LYS A 123 -5.47 2.82 -13.42
C LYS A 123 -5.14 1.60 -12.55
N ARG A 124 -4.65 1.80 -11.33
CA ARG A 124 -4.26 0.76 -10.38
C ARG A 124 -5.06 0.91 -9.10
N PHE A 125 -5.42 -0.19 -8.50
CA PHE A 125 -6.23 -0.22 -7.29
C PHE A 125 -5.70 -1.27 -6.31
N GLY A 126 -5.67 -0.90 -5.02
CA GLY A 126 -5.28 -1.76 -3.90
C GLY A 126 -3.93 -2.47 -4.12
N GLY A 127 -3.06 -2.55 -3.18
CA GLY A 127 -1.88 -3.42 -3.07
C GLY A 127 -0.99 -3.72 -4.28
N PHE A 128 -1.39 -3.38 -5.53
CA PHE A 128 -0.62 -3.72 -6.73
C PHE A 128 0.78 -3.11 -6.71
N ASP A 129 0.89 -1.83 -6.36
CA ASP A 129 2.17 -1.16 -6.24
C ASP A 129 2.98 -1.75 -5.06
N THR A 130 2.32 -2.09 -3.96
CA THR A 130 2.93 -2.79 -2.80
C THR A 130 3.47 -4.17 -3.20
N LYS A 131 2.78 -4.91 -4.07
CA LYS A 131 3.28 -6.19 -4.61
C LYS A 131 4.56 -6.01 -5.43
N ILE A 132 4.61 -5.00 -6.29
CA ILE A 132 5.83 -4.67 -7.05
C ILE A 132 6.99 -4.38 -6.10
N ILE A 133 6.75 -3.54 -5.09
CA ILE A 133 7.75 -3.19 -4.07
C ILE A 133 8.22 -4.44 -3.33
N ALA A 134 7.30 -5.32 -2.91
CA ALA A 134 7.63 -6.56 -2.20
C ALA A 134 8.50 -7.50 -3.06
N MET A 135 8.18 -7.67 -4.34
CA MET A 135 8.98 -8.48 -5.28
C MET A 135 10.37 -7.86 -5.48
N TYR A 136 10.45 -6.54 -5.62
CA TYR A 136 11.72 -5.82 -5.76
C TYR A 136 12.56 -5.95 -4.49
N ALA A 137 11.97 -5.83 -3.31
CA ALA A 137 12.63 -6.02 -2.01
C ALA A 137 13.15 -7.46 -1.81
N GLN A 138 12.55 -8.45 -2.48
CA GLN A 138 13.06 -9.83 -2.52
C GLN A 138 14.22 -10.02 -3.51
N GLY A 139 14.66 -8.97 -4.19
CA GLY A 139 15.80 -8.99 -5.12
C GLY A 139 15.44 -9.31 -6.57
N MET A 140 14.15 -9.34 -6.92
CA MET A 140 13.75 -9.52 -8.32
C MET A 140 14.10 -8.31 -9.16
N THR A 141 14.64 -8.54 -10.34
CA THR A 141 14.88 -7.47 -11.31
C THR A 141 13.57 -6.98 -11.92
N VAL A 142 13.56 -5.76 -12.46
CA VAL A 142 12.41 -5.16 -13.17
C VAL A 142 11.87 -6.09 -14.26
N ARG A 143 12.76 -6.81 -14.98
CA ARG A 143 12.35 -7.77 -16.03
C ARG A 143 11.70 -9.03 -15.47
N GLU A 144 12.19 -9.52 -14.34
CA GLU A 144 11.60 -10.68 -13.66
C GLU A 144 10.24 -10.33 -13.08
N ILE A 145 10.10 -9.17 -12.48
CA ILE A 145 8.81 -8.65 -11.98
C ILE A 145 7.80 -8.54 -13.13
N LYS A 146 8.20 -7.93 -14.26
CA LYS A 146 7.33 -7.85 -15.45
C LYS A 146 6.86 -9.22 -15.88
N ARG A 147 7.78 -10.17 -16.09
CA ARG A 147 7.45 -11.53 -16.51
C ARG A 147 6.53 -12.24 -15.51
N PHE A 148 6.81 -12.11 -14.22
CA PHE A 148 5.99 -12.70 -13.17
C PHE A 148 4.55 -12.16 -13.20
N LEU A 149 4.37 -10.84 -13.36
CA LEU A 149 3.05 -10.21 -13.45
C LEU A 149 2.29 -10.66 -14.72
N GLU A 150 2.97 -10.81 -15.85
CA GLU A 150 2.37 -11.35 -17.08
C GLU A 150 1.94 -12.81 -16.92
N GLU A 151 2.80 -13.66 -16.36
CA GLU A 151 2.54 -15.10 -16.22
C GLU A 151 1.44 -15.40 -15.19
N GLN A 152 1.51 -14.77 -14.01
CA GLN A 152 0.65 -15.10 -12.87
C GLN A 152 -0.65 -14.31 -12.85
N TYR A 153 -0.61 -13.02 -13.23
CA TYR A 153 -1.76 -12.13 -13.11
C TYR A 153 -2.35 -11.72 -14.46
N LYS A 154 -1.77 -12.17 -15.57
CA LYS A 154 -2.17 -11.79 -16.94
C LYS A 154 -2.21 -10.26 -17.14
N VAL A 155 -1.36 -9.56 -16.39
CA VAL A 155 -1.25 -8.11 -16.41
C VAL A 155 0.02 -7.72 -17.16
N GLU A 156 -0.14 -7.08 -18.30
CA GLU A 156 0.97 -6.50 -19.02
C GLU A 156 1.31 -5.11 -18.45
N VAL A 157 2.52 -4.98 -17.92
CA VAL A 157 3.05 -3.73 -17.37
C VAL A 157 4.35 -3.33 -18.10
N SER A 158 4.59 -2.03 -18.18
CA SER A 158 5.87 -1.55 -18.70
C SER A 158 6.97 -1.63 -17.64
N THR A 159 8.22 -1.74 -18.10
CA THR A 159 9.39 -1.62 -17.22
C THR A 159 9.44 -0.27 -16.51
N ASP A 160 9.03 0.80 -17.22
CA ASP A 160 9.00 2.16 -16.69
C ASP A 160 8.01 2.30 -15.54
N LEU A 161 6.86 1.61 -15.62
CA LEU A 161 5.90 1.58 -14.51
C LEU A 161 6.53 0.94 -13.26
N ILE A 162 7.20 -0.21 -13.43
CA ILE A 162 7.83 -0.91 -12.32
C ILE A 162 8.92 0.00 -11.69
N SER A 163 9.75 0.63 -12.53
CA SER A 163 10.76 1.58 -12.06
C SER A 163 10.13 2.75 -11.30
N THR A 164 9.06 3.36 -11.85
CA THR A 164 8.35 4.45 -11.18
C THR A 164 7.81 4.04 -9.80
N VAL A 165 7.25 2.83 -9.70
CA VAL A 165 6.72 2.30 -8.42
C VAL A 165 7.86 2.04 -7.43
N THR A 166 8.99 1.46 -7.88
CA THR A 166 10.13 1.23 -6.99
C THR A 166 10.81 2.52 -6.58
N ASP A 167 10.87 3.51 -7.46
CA ASP A 167 11.46 4.82 -7.17
C ASP A 167 10.60 5.62 -6.17
N SER A 168 9.27 5.41 -6.14
CA SER A 168 8.39 6.09 -5.18
C SER A 168 8.71 5.76 -3.71
N VAL A 169 9.39 4.65 -3.43
CA VAL A 169 9.82 4.27 -2.08
C VAL A 169 11.06 5.04 -1.63
N LEU A 170 11.78 5.69 -2.54
CA LEU A 170 13.02 6.40 -2.19
C LEU A 170 12.78 7.54 -1.20
N GLU A 171 11.67 8.26 -1.31
CA GLU A 171 11.31 9.33 -0.38
C GLU A 171 11.10 8.78 1.03
N ASP A 172 10.34 7.67 1.16
CA ASP A 172 10.11 6.99 2.43
C ASP A 172 11.42 6.46 3.03
N VAL A 173 12.33 5.93 2.19
CA VAL A 173 13.66 5.45 2.62
C VAL A 173 14.51 6.62 3.12
N ILE A 174 14.48 7.77 2.45
CA ILE A 174 15.21 8.97 2.86
C ILE A 174 14.65 9.49 4.19
N GLU A 175 13.33 9.56 4.34
CA GLU A 175 12.68 9.94 5.60
C GLU A 175 13.04 8.99 6.72
N TRP A 176 12.97 7.69 6.48
CA TRP A 176 13.37 6.66 7.44
C TRP A 176 14.85 6.80 7.84
N GLN A 177 15.75 6.99 6.87
CA GLN A 177 17.19 7.17 7.12
C GLN A 177 17.47 8.41 7.98
N ASN A 178 16.69 9.48 7.81
CA ASN A 178 16.88 10.75 8.53
C ASN A 178 16.04 10.89 9.81
N ARG A 179 15.24 9.87 10.17
CA ARG A 179 14.37 9.93 11.34
C ARG A 179 15.16 10.20 12.62
N PRO A 180 14.57 10.87 13.63
CA PRO A 180 15.15 11.01 14.95
C PRO A 180 15.42 9.64 15.60
N LEU A 181 16.51 9.55 16.34
CA LEU A 181 16.91 8.36 17.09
C LEU A 181 16.72 8.59 18.59
N GLU A 182 16.64 7.48 19.33
CA GLU A 182 16.68 7.54 20.79
C GLU A 182 18.05 8.10 21.26
N PRO A 183 18.06 8.87 22.35
CA PRO A 183 19.29 9.48 22.84
C PRO A 183 20.34 8.46 23.30
N MET A 184 19.93 7.22 23.62
CA MET A 184 20.85 6.20 24.13
C MET A 184 20.42 4.80 23.69
N TYR A 185 21.39 4.03 23.18
CA TYR A 185 21.25 2.60 22.91
C TYR A 185 22.27 1.83 23.75
N PRO A 186 21.81 0.86 24.59
CA PRO A 186 22.73 0.03 25.38
C PRO A 186 23.78 -0.72 24.55
N VAL A 187 23.36 -1.23 23.40
CA VAL A 187 24.26 -1.95 22.49
C VAL A 187 23.99 -1.51 21.05
N VAL A 188 25.06 -1.23 20.31
CA VAL A 188 24.97 -0.99 18.86
C VAL A 188 25.96 -1.91 18.14
N PHE A 189 25.45 -2.66 17.17
CA PHE A 189 26.24 -3.49 16.28
C PHE A 189 26.51 -2.69 15.00
N PHE A 190 27.78 -2.66 14.58
CA PHE A 190 28.19 -2.14 13.28
C PHE A 190 28.72 -3.30 12.46
N ASP A 191 28.10 -3.55 11.32
CA ASP A 191 28.43 -4.68 10.44
C ASP A 191 28.52 -4.22 8.98
N ALA A 192 29.23 -4.97 8.16
CA ALA A 192 29.42 -4.67 6.75
C ALA A 192 29.20 -5.92 5.87
N LEU A 193 28.27 -5.81 4.93
CA LEU A 193 28.04 -6.83 3.91
C LEU A 193 28.66 -6.42 2.58
N ARG A 194 29.49 -7.27 1.97
CA ARG A 194 30.00 -7.04 0.62
C ARG A 194 29.03 -7.55 -0.42
N VAL A 195 28.55 -6.65 -1.28
CA VAL A 195 27.56 -6.94 -2.32
C VAL A 195 28.02 -6.47 -3.69
N LYS A 196 27.55 -7.14 -4.72
CA LYS A 196 27.75 -6.73 -6.11
C LYS A 196 26.60 -5.82 -6.53
N ILE A 197 26.89 -4.55 -6.72
CA ILE A 197 25.91 -3.54 -7.13
C ILE A 197 26.23 -3.12 -8.57
N ARG A 198 25.22 -3.09 -9.44
CA ARG A 198 25.34 -2.50 -10.76
C ARG A 198 25.26 -0.98 -10.63
N ASP A 199 26.32 -0.30 -11.00
CA ASP A 199 26.49 1.14 -10.92
C ASP A 199 27.00 1.64 -12.27
N GLU A 200 26.29 2.57 -12.90
CA GLU A 200 26.63 3.11 -14.23
C GLU A 200 26.90 2.03 -15.29
N GLY A 201 26.07 0.97 -15.31
CA GLY A 201 26.20 -0.13 -16.27
C GLY A 201 27.25 -1.17 -15.95
N THR A 202 28.14 -0.95 -14.97
CA THR A 202 29.18 -1.88 -14.51
C THR A 202 28.84 -2.50 -13.17
N VAL A 203 29.28 -3.75 -12.94
CA VAL A 203 29.12 -4.40 -11.64
C VAL A 203 30.33 -4.10 -10.78
N LYS A 204 30.10 -3.38 -9.68
CA LYS A 204 31.14 -3.03 -8.70
C LYS A 204 30.88 -3.75 -7.38
N ASN A 205 31.94 -4.17 -6.70
CA ASN A 205 31.83 -4.63 -5.32
C ASN A 205 31.73 -3.39 -4.42
N LYS A 206 30.62 -3.28 -3.68
CA LYS A 206 30.43 -2.24 -2.66
C LYS A 206 30.20 -2.90 -1.30
N ALA A 207 30.54 -2.21 -0.23
CA ALA A 207 30.15 -2.60 1.11
C ALA A 207 28.86 -1.85 1.50
N VAL A 208 27.91 -2.59 2.06
CA VAL A 208 26.73 -2.06 2.72
C VAL A 208 26.95 -2.15 4.21
N TYR A 209 27.07 -1.02 4.84
CA TYR A 209 27.28 -0.89 6.28
C TYR A 209 25.93 -0.73 6.97
N LEU A 210 25.75 -1.44 8.06
CA LEU A 210 24.54 -1.46 8.88
C LEU A 210 24.88 -1.08 10.31
N ALA A 211 24.08 -0.20 10.91
CA ALA A 211 24.08 0.02 12.35
C ALA A 211 22.78 -0.51 12.95
N LEU A 212 22.85 -1.48 13.86
CA LEU A 212 21.72 -2.09 14.55
C LEU A 212 21.81 -1.77 16.04
N GLY A 213 20.89 -0.96 16.55
CA GLY A 213 20.76 -0.63 17.95
C GLY A 213 19.84 -1.60 18.70
N ILE A 214 20.16 -1.86 19.96
CA ILE A 214 19.27 -2.52 20.91
C ILE A 214 18.74 -1.45 21.86
N GLN A 215 17.43 -1.28 21.91
CA GLN A 215 16.76 -0.35 22.83
C GLN A 215 16.77 -0.90 24.27
N ARG A 216 16.36 -0.08 25.23
CA ARG A 216 16.34 -0.46 26.67
C ARG A 216 15.38 -1.61 26.98
N ASP A 217 14.34 -1.77 26.17
CA ASP A 217 13.34 -2.84 26.29
C ASP A 217 13.76 -4.14 25.54
N GLY A 218 14.95 -4.13 24.89
CA GLY A 218 15.46 -5.24 24.09
C GLY A 218 15.00 -5.23 22.62
N THR A 219 14.21 -4.26 22.21
CA THR A 219 13.79 -4.11 20.80
C THR A 219 14.98 -3.77 19.92
N LYS A 220 15.04 -4.38 18.74
CA LYS A 220 16.05 -4.11 17.71
C LYS A 220 15.59 -2.96 16.83
N ASP A 221 16.47 -2.00 16.60
CA ASP A 221 16.23 -0.85 15.75
C ASP A 221 17.39 -0.68 14.75
N VAL A 222 17.08 -0.63 13.45
CA VAL A 222 18.08 -0.38 12.40
C VAL A 222 18.33 1.12 12.35
N LEU A 223 19.47 1.58 12.84
CA LEU A 223 19.78 3.00 12.96
C LEU A 223 20.11 3.66 11.62
N GLY A 224 20.67 2.90 10.69
CA GLY A 224 20.98 3.39 9.35
C GLY A 224 21.66 2.35 8.49
N ILE A 225 21.69 2.63 7.18
CA ILE A 225 22.33 1.82 6.14
C ILE A 225 23.14 2.76 5.25
N TRP A 226 24.42 2.45 5.01
CA TRP A 226 25.31 3.25 4.16
C TRP A 226 25.99 2.37 3.13
N ILE A 227 26.17 2.87 1.91
CA ILE A 227 26.81 2.14 0.81
C ILE A 227 28.09 2.88 0.43
N GLN A 228 29.22 2.18 0.53
CA GLN A 228 30.52 2.73 0.19
C GLN A 228 31.40 1.72 -0.55
N GLN A 229 32.38 2.21 -1.32
CA GLN A 229 33.36 1.37 -2.01
C GLN A 229 34.53 0.97 -1.08
N SER A 230 34.88 1.84 -0.14
CA SER A 230 36.00 1.62 0.78
C SER A 230 35.64 2.03 2.20
N GLU A 231 36.09 1.24 3.15
CA GLU A 231 36.01 1.52 4.56
C GLU A 231 37.21 2.38 4.98
N GLY A 232 36.98 3.33 5.88
CA GLY A 232 38.05 4.17 6.41
C GLY A 232 37.58 5.03 7.57
N ALA A 233 38.52 5.56 8.34
CA ALA A 233 38.22 6.38 9.51
C ALA A 233 37.31 7.58 9.19
N LYS A 234 37.50 8.19 8.02
CA LYS A 234 36.66 9.32 7.57
C LYS A 234 35.19 8.91 7.33
N PHE A 235 34.95 7.70 6.80
CA PHE A 235 33.61 7.16 6.61
C PHE A 235 32.91 6.96 7.96
N TRP A 236 33.57 6.27 8.88
CA TRP A 236 33.02 6.02 10.22
C TRP A 236 32.79 7.31 11.01
N LEU A 237 33.66 8.30 10.88
CA LEU A 237 33.40 9.62 11.47
C LEU A 237 32.14 10.26 10.89
N GLY A 238 31.90 10.10 9.59
CA GLY A 238 30.66 10.56 8.95
C GLY A 238 29.41 9.88 9.51
N VAL A 239 29.47 8.54 9.65
CA VAL A 239 28.38 7.74 10.25
C VAL A 239 28.08 8.18 11.69
N MET A 240 29.10 8.33 12.52
CA MET A 240 28.93 8.76 13.92
C MET A 240 28.35 10.16 14.02
N ASN A 241 28.80 11.09 13.17
CA ASN A 241 28.24 12.45 13.12
C ASN A 241 26.78 12.45 12.68
N GLU A 242 26.40 11.64 11.69
CA GLU A 242 25.02 11.51 11.24
C GLU A 242 24.12 10.96 12.36
N LEU A 243 24.53 9.86 13.01
CA LEU A 243 23.78 9.30 14.14
C LEU A 243 23.63 10.33 15.28
N SER A 244 24.68 11.07 15.58
CA SER A 244 24.66 12.14 16.58
C SER A 244 23.72 13.28 16.20
N HIS A 245 23.71 13.73 14.94
CA HIS A 245 22.78 14.76 14.46
C HIS A 245 21.31 14.32 14.54
N ARG A 246 21.06 13.03 14.38
CA ARG A 246 19.71 12.42 14.51
C ARG A 246 19.29 12.19 15.96
N GLY A 247 20.12 12.53 16.94
CA GLY A 247 19.75 12.54 18.36
C GLY A 247 20.47 11.51 19.22
N LEU A 248 21.23 10.56 18.64
CA LEU A 248 21.99 9.57 19.40
C LEU A 248 23.15 10.27 20.13
N LYS A 249 23.17 10.18 21.47
CA LYS A 249 24.18 10.83 22.33
C LYS A 249 25.09 9.84 23.03
N ASP A 250 24.59 8.61 23.28
CA ASP A 250 25.33 7.65 24.08
C ASP A 250 25.14 6.22 23.59
N ILE A 251 26.23 5.45 23.58
CA ILE A 251 26.29 4.03 23.27
C ILE A 251 27.14 3.38 24.36
N LEU A 252 26.57 2.47 25.15
CA LEU A 252 27.30 1.81 26.22
C LEU A 252 28.28 0.75 25.68
N VAL A 253 27.86 -0.02 24.69
CA VAL A 253 28.67 -1.07 24.06
C VAL A 253 28.55 -0.96 22.54
N ALA A 254 29.64 -0.71 21.84
CA ALA A 254 29.73 -0.83 20.41
C ALA A 254 30.37 -2.18 20.04
N VAL A 255 29.67 -2.96 19.22
CA VAL A 255 30.16 -4.23 18.67
C VAL A 255 30.53 -4.01 17.21
N ILE A 256 31.80 -4.25 16.89
CA ILE A 256 32.39 -4.00 15.58
C ILE A 256 33.04 -5.31 15.13
N ASP A 257 32.78 -5.75 13.90
CA ASP A 257 33.51 -6.83 13.27
C ASP A 257 34.87 -6.26 12.81
N GLY A 258 35.93 -6.95 13.18
CA GLY A 258 37.31 -6.47 13.03
C GLY A 258 37.91 -6.74 11.66
#